data_8983d9a871788acfeb64993eb15e4b2d
#
_entry.id   8983d9a871788acfeb64993eb15e4b2d
#
_cell.length_a   1.000
_cell.length_b   1.000
_cell.length_c   1.000
_cell.angle_alpha   90.00
_cell.angle_beta   90.00
_cell.angle_gamma   90.00
#
_symmetry.space_group_name_H-M   'P 1'
#
loop_
_entity.id
_entity.type
_entity.pdbx_description
1 polymer ?
#
loop_
_entity_poly.entity_id
_entity_poly.type
_entity_poly.pdbx_seq_one_letter_code
_entity_poly.pdbx_strand_id
1 'polypeptide(L)'
;MRESEQVGPERVLVVDDDAALRAAQSRILTAAGFNVQACESAEEAMTRLRQGERFLVIVTDLCMPGMDGIDLLALARQLDPELPVVIVTGRPSLRTTIAAVEHHSFRYLVKPVTSLMLGETVSAAASTHRLAILKRRALEICENDGWRTDAGSLTERFDSAMQQLFMMYQPIVTPAACFGFEALVRTGEGAFRGPDQLFSAAERLGRVQELGRAIRARVSADIAKAPADSVVFVNLHSNDLTDGELYTPGSALSAHASRVVLEITERKSLDGVADVRSRLAELRKLGYRIAVDDLGAGYAGLSCFNQLEPELVKLDMSLIRDIDTEPRKRALVESMIRVCMRDLGMQVVCEGVETAEEREVLITLGAPLLQGYLFGRPARDFLPPRELVLHSEQRLIASPSDAAGIRSA
;
A
#
# COMPACT_ATOMS: atom_id res chain seq x y z
N MET A 1 -39.54 -9.85 -10.17
CA MET A 1 -38.57 -10.91 -10.53
C MET A 1 -37.38 -10.17 -11.15
N ARG A 2 -36.35 -9.93 -10.41
CA ARG A 2 -35.07 -9.41 -10.94
C ARG A 2 -34.17 -10.60 -11.12
N GLU A 3 -33.68 -10.78 -12.33
CA GLU A 3 -32.73 -11.81 -12.70
C GLU A 3 -31.52 -11.75 -11.73
N SER A 4 -31.31 -12.88 -11.08
CA SER A 4 -30.06 -13.17 -10.38
C SER A 4 -28.96 -13.13 -11.43
N GLU A 5 -28.19 -12.05 -11.49
CA GLU A 5 -26.92 -12.01 -12.21
C GLU A 5 -26.01 -13.07 -11.62
N GLN A 6 -26.03 -14.23 -12.24
CA GLN A 6 -25.08 -15.30 -12.01
C GLN A 6 -23.68 -14.73 -12.22
N VAL A 7 -22.80 -14.99 -11.26
CA VAL A 7 -21.35 -14.88 -11.43
C VAL A 7 -21.04 -15.58 -12.75
N GLY A 8 -20.65 -14.82 -13.76
CA GLY A 8 -20.35 -15.37 -15.08
C GLY A 8 -19.30 -16.48 -15.00
N PRO A 9 -19.25 -17.41 -15.96
CA PRO A 9 -18.36 -18.55 -15.90
C PRO A 9 -16.93 -18.09 -15.66
N GLU A 10 -16.23 -18.80 -14.77
CA GLU A 10 -14.84 -18.56 -14.36
C GLU A 10 -13.89 -18.72 -15.55
N ARG A 11 -13.79 -17.68 -16.38
CA ARG A 11 -13.03 -17.72 -17.64
C ARG A 11 -11.59 -17.29 -17.42
N VAL A 12 -10.67 -18.10 -17.97
CA VAL A 12 -9.23 -17.79 -18.05
C VAL A 12 -8.89 -17.61 -19.53
N LEU A 13 -8.17 -16.53 -19.85
CA LEU A 13 -7.67 -16.26 -21.17
C LEU A 13 -6.24 -16.76 -21.32
N VAL A 14 -5.98 -17.63 -22.30
CA VAL A 14 -4.63 -18.11 -22.65
C VAL A 14 -4.20 -17.48 -23.96
N VAL A 15 -3.05 -16.81 -23.96
CA VAL A 15 -2.51 -16.09 -25.11
C VAL A 15 -1.08 -16.58 -25.39
N ASP A 16 -0.88 -17.25 -26.52
CA ASP A 16 0.42 -17.80 -26.94
C ASP A 16 0.36 -17.98 -28.46
N ASP A 17 1.36 -17.54 -29.20
CA ASP A 17 1.40 -17.66 -30.67
C ASP A 17 1.66 -19.11 -31.12
N ASP A 18 2.32 -19.93 -30.28
CA ASP A 18 2.52 -21.35 -30.51
C ASP A 18 1.23 -22.15 -30.23
N ALA A 19 0.63 -22.68 -31.29
CA ALA A 19 -0.62 -23.45 -31.20
C ALA A 19 -0.52 -24.69 -30.30
N ALA A 20 0.66 -25.36 -30.25
CA ALA A 20 0.86 -26.55 -29.43
C ALA A 20 0.94 -26.20 -27.94
N LEU A 21 1.69 -25.14 -27.61
CA LEU A 21 1.80 -24.63 -26.24
C LEU A 21 0.46 -24.09 -25.76
N ARG A 22 -0.23 -23.27 -26.56
CA ARG A 22 -1.56 -22.75 -26.28
C ARG A 22 -2.56 -23.87 -25.98
N ALA A 23 -2.57 -24.94 -26.79
CA ALA A 23 -3.43 -26.09 -26.56
C ALA A 23 -3.05 -26.90 -25.30
N ALA A 24 -1.74 -27.01 -25.01
CA ALA A 24 -1.28 -27.68 -23.80
C ALA A 24 -1.66 -26.92 -22.52
N GLN A 25 -1.44 -25.62 -22.48
CA GLN A 25 -1.82 -24.76 -21.35
C GLN A 25 -3.35 -24.77 -21.15
N SER A 26 -4.12 -24.67 -22.24
CA SER A 26 -5.59 -24.75 -22.18
C SER A 26 -6.07 -26.06 -21.59
N ARG A 27 -5.50 -27.21 -21.97
CA ARG A 27 -5.84 -28.53 -21.40
C ARG A 27 -5.52 -28.60 -19.90
N ILE A 28 -4.35 -28.10 -19.48
CA ILE A 28 -3.96 -28.08 -18.07
C ILE A 28 -4.97 -27.29 -17.24
N LEU A 29 -5.33 -26.08 -17.69
CA LEU A 29 -6.23 -25.20 -16.97
C LEU A 29 -7.69 -25.68 -17.01
N THR A 30 -8.11 -26.31 -18.11
CA THR A 30 -9.43 -26.97 -18.17
C THR A 30 -9.50 -28.14 -17.20
N ALA A 31 -8.44 -28.94 -17.10
CA ALA A 31 -8.34 -30.03 -16.11
C ALA A 31 -8.32 -29.50 -14.65
N ALA A 32 -7.85 -28.27 -14.43
CA ALA A 32 -7.91 -27.57 -13.15
C ALA A 32 -9.27 -26.93 -12.85
N GLY A 33 -10.27 -27.10 -13.73
CA GLY A 33 -11.66 -26.66 -13.53
C GLY A 33 -12.00 -25.28 -14.10
N PHE A 34 -11.12 -24.65 -14.88
CA PHE A 34 -11.38 -23.34 -15.48
C PHE A 34 -12.05 -23.47 -16.85
N ASN A 35 -12.89 -22.49 -17.17
CA ASN A 35 -13.40 -22.28 -18.53
C ASN A 35 -12.34 -21.48 -19.31
N VAL A 36 -11.62 -22.15 -20.20
CA VAL A 36 -10.49 -21.56 -20.91
C VAL A 36 -10.90 -21.04 -22.27
N GLN A 37 -10.59 -19.79 -22.53
CA GLN A 37 -10.59 -19.21 -23.88
C GLN A 37 -9.13 -19.01 -24.31
N ALA A 38 -8.86 -19.18 -25.62
CA ALA A 38 -7.53 -19.09 -26.16
C ALA A 38 -7.47 -18.07 -27.30
N CYS A 39 -6.39 -17.30 -27.35
CA CYS A 39 -6.05 -16.34 -28.40
C CYS A 39 -4.67 -16.63 -28.95
N GLU A 40 -4.45 -16.34 -30.21
CA GLU A 40 -3.15 -16.53 -30.86
C GLU A 40 -2.26 -15.29 -30.81
N SER A 41 -2.81 -14.14 -30.37
CA SER A 41 -2.06 -12.89 -30.25
C SER A 41 -2.59 -11.99 -29.14
N ALA A 42 -1.75 -11.06 -28.71
CA ALA A 42 -2.13 -10.05 -27.73
C ALA A 42 -3.18 -9.06 -28.27
N GLU A 43 -3.17 -8.77 -29.57
CA GLU A 43 -4.16 -7.90 -30.23
C GLU A 43 -5.56 -8.52 -30.19
N GLU A 44 -5.67 -9.84 -30.41
CA GLU A 44 -6.93 -10.55 -30.27
C GLU A 44 -7.44 -10.51 -28.83
N ALA A 45 -6.55 -10.75 -27.86
CA ALA A 45 -6.87 -10.67 -26.44
C ALA A 45 -7.38 -9.28 -26.06
N MET A 46 -6.72 -8.22 -26.52
CA MET A 46 -7.13 -6.82 -26.27
C MET A 46 -8.46 -6.49 -26.92
N THR A 47 -8.73 -7.02 -28.11
CA THR A 47 -10.01 -6.82 -28.79
C THR A 47 -11.17 -7.39 -27.96
N ARG A 48 -11.01 -8.59 -27.41
CA ARG A 48 -12.01 -9.23 -26.52
C ARG A 48 -12.22 -8.42 -25.23
N LEU A 49 -11.15 -7.98 -24.59
CA LEU A 49 -11.24 -7.14 -23.39
C LEU A 49 -11.98 -5.82 -23.66
N ARG A 50 -11.69 -5.15 -24.78
CA ARG A 50 -12.37 -3.90 -25.16
C ARG A 50 -13.84 -4.12 -25.53
N GLN A 51 -14.20 -5.30 -26.00
CA GLN A 51 -15.61 -5.68 -26.25
C GLN A 51 -16.38 -6.00 -24.96
N GLY A 52 -15.73 -5.89 -23.79
CA GLY A 52 -16.36 -6.08 -22.49
C GLY A 52 -16.38 -7.53 -22.00
N GLU A 53 -15.65 -8.44 -22.67
CA GLU A 53 -15.48 -9.79 -22.13
C GLU A 53 -14.67 -9.71 -20.81
N ARG A 54 -15.11 -10.52 -19.83
CA ARG A 54 -14.48 -10.54 -18.50
C ARG A 54 -13.77 -11.87 -18.28
N PHE A 55 -12.56 -11.79 -17.73
CA PHE A 55 -11.72 -12.92 -17.39
C PHE A 55 -11.29 -12.84 -15.92
N LEU A 56 -11.05 -13.99 -15.29
CA LEU A 56 -10.49 -14.06 -13.95
C LEU A 56 -8.97 -13.90 -13.96
N VAL A 57 -8.31 -14.45 -14.99
CA VAL A 57 -6.85 -14.45 -15.14
C VAL A 57 -6.53 -14.41 -16.63
N ILE A 58 -5.48 -13.71 -16.99
CA ILE A 58 -4.81 -13.83 -18.30
C ILE A 58 -3.52 -14.61 -18.09
N VAL A 59 -3.28 -15.62 -18.92
CA VAL A 59 -2.00 -16.33 -19.03
C VAL A 59 -1.44 -16.02 -20.41
N THR A 60 -0.28 -15.38 -20.48
CA THR A 60 0.28 -14.93 -21.76
C THR A 60 1.73 -15.37 -21.94
N ASP A 61 2.12 -15.76 -23.17
CA ASP A 61 3.54 -15.76 -23.51
C ASP A 61 4.09 -14.33 -23.55
N LEU A 62 5.37 -14.22 -23.31
CA LEU A 62 6.06 -12.94 -23.37
C LEU A 62 6.40 -12.56 -24.82
N CYS A 63 6.93 -13.53 -25.57
CA CYS A 63 7.53 -13.28 -26.88
C CYS A 63 6.56 -13.67 -27.99
N MET A 64 5.69 -12.76 -28.38
CA MET A 64 4.75 -12.93 -29.48
C MET A 64 5.03 -11.93 -30.60
N PRO A 65 4.71 -12.25 -31.87
CA PRO A 65 4.78 -11.29 -32.98
C PRO A 65 3.82 -10.12 -32.75
N GLY A 66 4.25 -8.91 -33.09
CA GLY A 66 3.43 -7.69 -32.90
C GLY A 66 3.48 -7.19 -31.45
N MET A 67 2.34 -7.15 -30.78
CA MET A 67 2.23 -6.80 -29.36
C MET A 67 2.76 -7.94 -28.50
N ASP A 68 3.69 -7.65 -27.61
CA ASP A 68 4.24 -8.64 -26.68
C ASP A 68 3.40 -8.80 -25.39
N GLY A 69 3.79 -9.78 -24.56
CA GLY A 69 3.05 -10.06 -23.30
C GLY A 69 3.16 -8.94 -22.27
N ILE A 70 4.19 -8.08 -22.32
CA ILE A 70 4.32 -6.90 -21.45
C ILE A 70 3.38 -5.79 -21.91
N ASP A 71 3.28 -5.56 -23.21
CA ASP A 71 2.35 -4.60 -23.77
C ASP A 71 0.90 -5.00 -23.43
N LEU A 72 0.57 -6.29 -23.56
CA LEU A 72 -0.73 -6.82 -23.17
C LEU A 72 -1.00 -6.59 -21.69
N LEU A 73 -0.04 -6.87 -20.81
CA LEU A 73 -0.15 -6.64 -19.37
C LEU A 73 -0.43 -5.16 -19.07
N ALA A 74 0.34 -4.23 -19.65
CA ALA A 74 0.18 -2.79 -19.44
C ALA A 74 -1.22 -2.30 -19.86
N LEU A 75 -1.70 -2.75 -21.03
CA LEU A 75 -3.01 -2.37 -21.55
C LEU A 75 -4.17 -3.03 -20.79
N ALA A 76 -4.03 -4.30 -20.38
CA ALA A 76 -5.04 -4.99 -19.56
C ALA A 76 -5.24 -4.29 -18.21
N ARG A 77 -4.15 -3.80 -17.59
CA ARG A 77 -4.17 -3.02 -16.35
C ARG A 77 -4.90 -1.67 -16.47
N GLN A 78 -4.84 -1.03 -17.65
CA GLN A 78 -5.63 0.19 -17.90
C GLN A 78 -7.14 -0.07 -17.93
N LEU A 79 -7.57 -1.27 -18.34
CA LEU A 79 -8.98 -1.65 -18.40
C LEU A 79 -9.49 -2.20 -17.06
N ASP A 80 -8.70 -3.01 -16.38
CA ASP A 80 -8.97 -3.53 -15.03
C ASP A 80 -7.67 -3.63 -14.23
N PRO A 81 -7.41 -2.69 -13.31
CA PRO A 81 -6.19 -2.67 -12.48
C PRO A 81 -6.00 -3.92 -11.62
N GLU A 82 -7.08 -4.66 -11.34
CA GLU A 82 -7.03 -5.85 -10.48
C GLU A 82 -6.99 -7.17 -11.26
N LEU A 83 -7.10 -7.14 -12.60
CA LEU A 83 -7.05 -8.35 -13.44
C LEU A 83 -5.65 -8.98 -13.41
N PRO A 84 -5.47 -10.18 -12.83
CA PRO A 84 -4.15 -10.80 -12.76
C PRO A 84 -3.68 -11.29 -14.13
N VAL A 85 -2.41 -10.98 -14.44
CA VAL A 85 -1.74 -11.49 -15.63
C VAL A 85 -0.56 -12.36 -15.20
N VAL A 86 -0.54 -13.61 -15.65
CA VAL A 86 0.55 -14.57 -15.46
C VAL A 86 1.35 -14.65 -16.76
N ILE A 87 2.63 -14.29 -16.70
CA ILE A 87 3.53 -14.38 -17.85
C ILE A 87 4.24 -15.72 -17.84
N VAL A 88 4.25 -16.42 -18.98
CA VAL A 88 4.91 -17.72 -19.16
C VAL A 88 5.88 -17.62 -20.33
N THR A 89 7.19 -17.69 -20.10
CA THR A 89 8.18 -17.46 -21.16
C THR A 89 9.30 -18.49 -21.20
N GLY A 90 9.75 -18.80 -22.40
CA GLY A 90 10.96 -19.62 -22.66
C GLY A 90 12.26 -18.80 -22.76
N ARG A 91 12.18 -17.47 -22.78
CA ARG A 91 13.33 -16.57 -22.96
C ARG A 91 13.35 -15.48 -21.90
N PRO A 92 13.62 -15.83 -20.62
CA PRO A 92 13.70 -14.83 -19.57
C PRO A 92 14.92 -13.92 -19.82
N SER A 93 14.72 -12.61 -19.65
CA SER A 93 15.80 -11.64 -19.62
C SER A 93 15.61 -10.72 -18.42
N LEU A 94 16.70 -10.12 -17.93
CA LEU A 94 16.63 -9.18 -16.82
C LEU A 94 15.66 -8.02 -17.16
N ARG A 95 15.73 -7.51 -18.40
CA ARG A 95 14.86 -6.42 -18.86
C ARG A 95 13.38 -6.80 -18.82
N THR A 96 13.02 -7.98 -19.30
CA THR A 96 11.62 -8.44 -19.34
C THR A 96 11.10 -8.82 -17.95
N THR A 97 11.98 -9.32 -17.09
CA THR A 97 11.61 -9.58 -15.69
C THR A 97 11.35 -8.27 -14.95
N ILE A 98 12.20 -7.25 -15.15
CA ILE A 98 11.98 -5.92 -14.57
C ILE A 98 10.66 -5.33 -15.09
N ALA A 99 10.42 -5.33 -16.41
CA ALA A 99 9.18 -4.81 -17.00
C ALA A 99 7.93 -5.56 -16.50
N ALA A 100 7.99 -6.88 -16.33
CA ALA A 100 6.89 -7.66 -15.77
C ALA A 100 6.59 -7.26 -14.31
N VAL A 101 7.62 -6.94 -13.53
CA VAL A 101 7.48 -6.41 -12.16
C VAL A 101 6.95 -4.98 -12.20
N GLU A 102 7.47 -4.12 -13.06
CA GLU A 102 7.03 -2.72 -13.22
C GLU A 102 5.56 -2.60 -13.61
N HIS A 103 5.06 -3.49 -14.46
CA HIS A 103 3.65 -3.54 -14.86
C HIS A 103 2.81 -4.49 -13.99
N HIS A 104 3.31 -4.91 -12.83
CA HIS A 104 2.58 -5.68 -11.82
C HIS A 104 2.00 -7.01 -12.35
N SER A 105 2.80 -7.82 -13.08
CA SER A 105 2.38 -9.18 -13.39
C SER A 105 2.10 -9.94 -12.09
N PHE A 106 1.04 -10.76 -12.06
CA PHE A 106 0.75 -11.59 -10.89
C PHE A 106 1.88 -12.59 -10.62
N ARG A 107 2.42 -13.19 -11.68
CA ARG A 107 3.60 -14.07 -11.61
C ARG A 107 4.28 -14.19 -12.97
N TYR A 108 5.60 -14.38 -12.91
CA TYR A 108 6.45 -14.63 -14.06
C TYR A 108 6.96 -16.08 -13.97
N LEU A 109 6.59 -16.93 -14.93
CA LEU A 109 6.98 -18.34 -15.00
C LEU A 109 7.94 -18.58 -16.15
N VAL A 110 8.99 -19.37 -15.90
CA VAL A 110 10.00 -19.72 -16.94
C VAL A 110 9.69 -21.13 -17.44
N LYS A 111 9.54 -21.28 -18.78
CA LYS A 111 9.36 -22.58 -19.45
C LYS A 111 10.64 -23.44 -19.26
N PRO A 112 10.54 -24.75 -18.96
CA PRO A 112 9.35 -25.58 -18.94
C PRO A 112 8.52 -25.42 -17.65
N VAL A 113 7.21 -25.19 -17.77
CA VAL A 113 6.28 -25.07 -16.66
C VAL A 113 5.53 -26.39 -16.49
N THR A 114 5.51 -26.91 -15.25
CA THR A 114 4.74 -28.13 -14.95
C THR A 114 3.24 -27.84 -14.88
N SER A 115 2.42 -28.87 -15.14
CA SER A 115 0.95 -28.74 -15.00
C SER A 115 0.54 -28.32 -13.60
N LEU A 116 1.21 -28.82 -12.57
CA LEU A 116 0.95 -28.46 -11.17
C LEU A 116 1.24 -26.97 -10.92
N MET A 117 2.44 -26.49 -11.34
CA MET A 117 2.85 -25.10 -11.14
C MET A 117 1.91 -24.12 -11.85
N LEU A 118 1.52 -24.42 -13.10
CA LEU A 118 0.59 -23.54 -13.84
C LEU A 118 -0.79 -23.52 -13.19
N GLY A 119 -1.32 -24.69 -12.84
CA GLY A 119 -2.64 -24.83 -12.18
C GLY A 119 -2.69 -24.11 -10.83
N GLU A 120 -1.69 -24.30 -9.96
CA GLU A 120 -1.60 -23.61 -8.66
C GLU A 120 -1.47 -22.10 -8.81
N THR A 121 -0.63 -21.64 -9.74
CA THR A 121 -0.44 -20.20 -9.98
C THR A 121 -1.71 -19.53 -10.46
N VAL A 122 -2.41 -20.14 -11.43
CA VAL A 122 -3.66 -19.58 -11.95
C VAL A 122 -4.79 -19.66 -10.92
N SER A 123 -4.82 -20.72 -10.11
CA SER A 123 -5.80 -20.85 -9.01
C SER A 123 -5.59 -19.76 -7.93
N ALA A 124 -4.35 -19.48 -7.58
CA ALA A 124 -4.03 -18.39 -6.64
C ALA A 124 -4.42 -17.02 -7.22
N ALA A 125 -4.07 -16.77 -8.50
CA ALA A 125 -4.44 -15.55 -9.21
C ALA A 125 -5.97 -15.35 -9.27
N ALA A 126 -6.71 -16.39 -9.64
CA ALA A 126 -8.16 -16.37 -9.69
C ALA A 126 -8.79 -16.11 -8.31
N SER A 127 -8.26 -16.71 -7.26
CA SER A 127 -8.74 -16.49 -5.88
C SER A 127 -8.53 -15.05 -5.44
N THR A 128 -7.36 -14.48 -5.71
CA THR A 128 -7.06 -13.07 -5.43
C THR A 128 -8.02 -12.14 -6.17
N HIS A 129 -8.25 -12.37 -7.46
CA HIS A 129 -9.16 -11.54 -8.26
C HIS A 129 -10.62 -11.68 -7.83
N ARG A 130 -11.08 -12.90 -7.47
CA ARG A 130 -12.43 -13.09 -6.90
C ARG A 130 -12.59 -12.29 -5.62
N LEU A 131 -11.59 -12.30 -4.74
CA LEU A 131 -11.64 -11.52 -3.50
C LEU A 131 -11.69 -10.02 -3.80
N ALA A 132 -10.93 -9.54 -4.77
CA ALA A 132 -10.95 -8.14 -5.21
C ALA A 132 -12.32 -7.75 -5.78
N ILE A 133 -12.91 -8.58 -6.65
CA ILE A 133 -14.26 -8.39 -7.19
C ILE A 133 -15.31 -8.38 -6.06
N LEU A 134 -15.23 -9.33 -5.12
CA LEU A 134 -16.15 -9.40 -3.97
C LEU A 134 -16.02 -8.18 -3.08
N LYS A 135 -14.79 -7.74 -2.80
CA LYS A 135 -14.51 -6.52 -2.04
C LYS A 135 -15.10 -5.28 -2.74
N ARG A 136 -14.90 -5.15 -4.06
CA ARG A 136 -15.47 -4.06 -4.88
C ARG A 136 -17.00 -4.10 -4.83
N ARG A 137 -17.62 -5.27 -5.05
CA ARG A 137 -19.08 -5.44 -4.93
C ARG A 137 -19.61 -5.18 -3.53
N ALA A 138 -18.90 -5.63 -2.49
CA ALA A 138 -19.29 -5.33 -1.11
C ALA A 138 -19.23 -3.83 -0.83
N LEU A 139 -18.21 -3.13 -1.33
CA LEU A 139 -18.12 -1.67 -1.26
C LEU A 139 -19.27 -1.01 -2.05
N GLU A 140 -19.55 -1.46 -3.27
CA GLU A 140 -20.68 -0.99 -4.10
C GLU A 140 -22.05 -1.26 -3.43
N ILE A 141 -22.23 -2.40 -2.76
CA ILE A 141 -23.45 -2.71 -1.99
C ILE A 141 -23.53 -1.86 -0.74
N CYS A 142 -22.44 -1.73 0.02
CA CYS A 142 -22.36 -0.83 1.16
C CYS A 142 -22.56 0.63 0.74
N GLU A 143 -22.09 1.03 -0.42
CA GLU A 143 -22.33 2.32 -1.04
C GLU A 143 -23.79 2.46 -1.50
N ASN A 144 -24.40 1.44 -2.08
CA ASN A 144 -25.79 1.50 -2.57
C ASN A 144 -26.85 1.42 -1.48
N ASP A 145 -26.64 0.68 -0.39
CA ASP A 145 -27.61 0.58 0.72
C ASP A 145 -27.57 1.77 1.70
N GLY A 146 -26.47 2.54 1.71
CA GLY A 146 -26.35 3.75 2.54
C GLY A 146 -26.42 5.08 1.77
N TRP A 147 -26.38 5.07 0.42
CA TRP A 147 -26.05 6.26 -0.38
C TRP A 147 -27.04 6.61 -1.49
N ARG A 148 -28.25 6.03 -1.48
CA ARG A 148 -29.36 6.51 -2.32
C ARG A 148 -29.95 7.82 -1.78
N THR A 149 -29.11 8.72 -1.32
CA THR A 149 -29.49 10.07 -0.99
C THR A 149 -28.92 11.04 -2.01
N ASP A 150 -29.72 12.01 -2.43
CA ASP A 150 -29.41 13.10 -3.35
C ASP A 150 -27.99 13.63 -3.17
N ALA A 151 -27.38 14.11 -4.26
CA ALA A 151 -26.09 14.81 -4.22
C ALA A 151 -26.09 15.95 -3.18
N GLY A 152 -27.25 16.56 -2.88
CA GLY A 152 -27.45 17.50 -1.80
C GLY A 152 -27.14 16.91 -0.42
N SER A 153 -27.64 15.73 -0.11
CA SER A 153 -27.39 15.04 1.17
C SER A 153 -25.90 14.66 1.35
N LEU A 154 -25.17 14.29 0.28
CA LEU A 154 -23.74 14.02 0.37
C LEU A 154 -22.94 15.30 0.67
N THR A 155 -23.29 16.40 0.00
CA THR A 155 -22.68 17.71 0.22
C THR A 155 -22.88 18.17 1.65
N GLU A 156 -24.12 18.13 2.16
CA GLU A 156 -24.43 18.52 3.54
C GLU A 156 -23.68 17.67 4.57
N ARG A 157 -23.60 16.36 4.35
CA ARG A 157 -22.83 15.45 5.23
C ARG A 157 -21.33 15.74 5.18
N PHE A 158 -20.80 16.03 4.01
CA PHE A 158 -19.40 16.41 3.84
C PHE A 158 -19.11 17.75 4.54
N ASP A 159 -19.98 18.76 4.36
CA ASP A 159 -19.83 20.06 5.02
C ASP A 159 -19.91 19.92 6.55
N SER A 160 -20.82 19.09 7.06
CA SER A 160 -20.88 18.78 8.48
C SER A 160 -19.61 18.09 8.99
N ALA A 161 -19.07 17.13 8.21
CA ALA A 161 -17.82 16.46 8.53
C ALA A 161 -16.62 17.42 8.55
N MET A 162 -16.56 18.36 7.59
CA MET A 162 -15.51 19.38 7.52
C MET A 162 -15.53 20.32 8.74
N GLN A 163 -16.71 20.69 9.23
CA GLN A 163 -16.86 21.51 10.44
C GLN A 163 -16.42 20.77 11.71
N GLN A 164 -16.63 19.46 11.76
CA GLN A 164 -16.32 18.61 12.91
C GLN A 164 -15.00 17.83 12.76
N LEU A 165 -14.19 18.16 11.76
CA LEU A 165 -12.92 17.51 11.49
C LEU A 165 -11.91 17.78 12.62
N PHE A 166 -11.28 16.73 13.11
CA PHE A 166 -10.20 16.79 14.08
C PHE A 166 -9.13 15.74 13.81
N MET A 167 -7.97 15.91 14.42
CA MET A 167 -6.88 14.96 14.28
C MET A 167 -6.76 14.08 15.52
N MET A 168 -6.30 12.85 15.31
CA MET A 168 -5.78 11.97 16.35
C MET A 168 -4.34 11.64 15.99
N TYR A 169 -3.51 11.40 17.00
CA TYR A 169 -2.09 11.20 16.88
C TYR A 169 -1.71 9.84 17.44
N GLN A 170 -1.03 9.01 16.62
CA GLN A 170 -0.54 7.71 17.02
C GLN A 170 0.98 7.73 17.10
N PRO A 171 1.60 7.26 18.21
CA PRO A 171 3.04 7.31 18.36
C PRO A 171 3.76 6.35 17.41
N ILE A 172 4.89 6.83 16.86
CA ILE A 172 5.91 6.06 16.14
C ILE A 172 7.17 6.10 17.02
N VAL A 173 7.75 4.94 17.26
CA VAL A 173 8.83 4.79 18.23
C VAL A 173 10.09 4.20 17.60
N THR A 174 11.25 4.57 18.16
CA THR A 174 12.46 3.75 18.08
C THR A 174 12.43 2.71 19.23
N PRO A 175 13.31 1.73 19.26
CA PRO A 175 13.43 0.85 20.42
C PRO A 175 13.66 1.56 21.77
N ALA A 176 14.11 2.83 21.75
CA ALA A 176 14.52 3.56 22.94
C ALA A 176 13.73 4.84 23.24
N ALA A 177 13.01 5.41 22.24
CA ALA A 177 12.38 6.72 22.39
C ALA A 177 11.19 6.91 21.43
N CYS A 178 10.34 7.90 21.73
CA CYS A 178 9.35 8.37 20.77
C CYS A 178 10.07 9.11 19.62
N PHE A 179 9.82 8.68 18.38
CA PHE A 179 10.34 9.30 17.18
C PHE A 179 9.39 10.38 16.66
N GLY A 180 8.10 10.11 16.68
CA GLY A 180 7.11 11.01 16.12
C GLY A 180 5.68 10.47 16.27
N PHE A 181 4.78 11.06 15.50
CA PHE A 181 3.37 10.71 15.55
C PHE A 181 2.77 10.73 14.14
N GLU A 182 1.92 9.78 13.83
CA GLU A 182 1.08 9.84 12.64
C GLU A 182 -0.21 10.61 12.95
N ALA A 183 -0.52 11.59 12.10
CA ALA A 183 -1.72 12.39 12.16
C ALA A 183 -2.86 11.74 11.39
N LEU A 184 -3.87 11.27 12.10
CA LEU A 184 -4.99 10.51 11.59
C LEU A 184 -6.27 11.36 11.65
N VAL A 185 -6.83 11.69 10.49
CA VAL A 185 -8.07 12.47 10.39
C VAL A 185 -9.27 11.69 10.95
N ARG A 186 -10.12 12.39 11.69
CA ARG A 186 -11.40 11.88 12.20
C ARG A 186 -12.47 12.95 12.02
N THR A 187 -13.72 12.51 11.97
CA THR A 187 -14.90 13.37 11.92
C THR A 187 -15.81 13.11 13.11
N GLY A 188 -16.73 14.01 13.40
CA GLY A 188 -17.76 13.80 14.42
C GLY A 188 -18.66 12.60 14.14
N GLU A 189 -19.40 12.17 15.14
CA GLU A 189 -20.29 11.02 15.06
C GLU A 189 -21.34 11.19 13.95
N GLY A 190 -21.54 10.14 13.15
CA GLY A 190 -22.64 10.02 12.18
C GLY A 190 -22.36 10.54 10.77
N ALA A 191 -21.31 11.34 10.52
CA ALA A 191 -21.04 11.83 9.17
C ALA A 191 -20.45 10.74 8.28
N PHE A 192 -19.33 10.15 8.70
CA PHE A 192 -18.63 9.07 8.01
C PHE A 192 -18.06 8.07 9.03
N ARG A 193 -18.03 6.77 8.68
CA ARG A 193 -17.52 5.72 9.59
C ARG A 193 -16.00 5.72 9.73
N GLY A 194 -15.29 6.38 8.79
CA GLY A 194 -13.84 6.42 8.81
C GLY A 194 -13.25 7.31 7.71
N PRO A 195 -11.91 7.48 7.70
CA PRO A 195 -11.21 8.28 6.72
C PRO A 195 -11.50 7.88 5.27
N ASP A 196 -11.57 6.58 4.97
CA ASP A 196 -11.80 6.08 3.61
C ASP A 196 -13.11 6.62 3.01
N GLN A 197 -14.18 6.63 3.81
CA GLN A 197 -15.48 7.17 3.37
C GLN A 197 -15.43 8.69 3.21
N LEU A 198 -14.70 9.39 4.05
CA LEU A 198 -14.51 10.84 3.95
C LEU A 198 -13.76 11.21 2.67
N PHE A 199 -12.66 10.52 2.36
CA PHE A 199 -11.90 10.74 1.14
C PHE A 199 -12.69 10.35 -0.11
N SER A 200 -13.42 9.22 -0.08
CA SER A 200 -14.31 8.83 -1.18
C SER A 200 -15.41 9.88 -1.45
N ALA A 201 -15.99 10.46 -0.40
CA ALA A 201 -16.93 11.56 -0.54
C ALA A 201 -16.28 12.80 -1.15
N ALA A 202 -15.08 13.18 -0.70
CA ALA A 202 -14.30 14.29 -1.25
C ALA A 202 -13.97 14.10 -2.75
N GLU A 203 -13.58 12.89 -3.14
CA GLU A 203 -13.31 12.54 -4.55
C GLU A 203 -14.58 12.71 -5.41
N ARG A 204 -15.71 12.17 -4.97
CA ARG A 204 -16.99 12.26 -5.68
C ARG A 204 -17.51 13.71 -5.81
N LEU A 205 -17.24 14.55 -4.82
CA LEU A 205 -17.61 15.97 -4.82
C LEU A 205 -16.57 16.87 -5.50
N GLY A 206 -15.40 16.33 -5.91
CA GLY A 206 -14.31 17.12 -6.46
C GLY A 206 -13.65 18.06 -5.42
N ARG A 207 -13.75 17.74 -4.11
CA ARG A 207 -13.32 18.59 -2.98
C ARG A 207 -12.13 18.02 -2.21
N VAL A 208 -11.32 17.16 -2.85
CA VAL A 208 -10.16 16.51 -2.19
C VAL A 208 -9.16 17.55 -1.69
N GLN A 209 -8.82 18.56 -2.50
CA GLN A 209 -7.87 19.62 -2.09
C GLN A 209 -8.40 20.42 -0.90
N GLU A 210 -9.70 20.68 -0.84
CA GLU A 210 -10.31 21.36 0.30
C GLU A 210 -10.16 20.54 1.59
N LEU A 211 -10.41 19.23 1.53
CA LEU A 211 -10.17 18.30 2.63
C LEU A 211 -8.69 18.29 3.03
N GLY A 212 -7.77 18.16 2.06
CA GLY A 212 -6.33 18.17 2.30
C GLY A 212 -5.86 19.45 3.00
N ARG A 213 -6.33 20.63 2.54
CA ARG A 213 -6.05 21.93 3.19
C ARG A 213 -6.55 21.99 4.63
N ALA A 214 -7.77 21.49 4.89
CA ALA A 214 -8.32 21.46 6.23
C ALA A 214 -7.51 20.54 7.17
N ILE A 215 -7.08 19.37 6.69
CA ILE A 215 -6.20 18.46 7.44
C ILE A 215 -4.88 19.16 7.76
N ARG A 216 -4.21 19.73 6.76
CA ARG A 216 -2.93 20.44 6.93
C ARG A 216 -3.03 21.61 7.90
N ALA A 217 -4.11 22.37 7.85
CA ALA A 217 -4.35 23.49 8.79
C ALA A 217 -4.54 22.98 10.23
N ARG A 218 -5.26 21.86 10.44
CA ARG A 218 -5.43 21.26 11.77
C ARG A 218 -4.12 20.75 12.33
N VAL A 219 -3.35 19.99 11.52
CA VAL A 219 -2.02 19.50 11.94
C VAL A 219 -1.11 20.67 12.32
N SER A 220 -1.08 21.72 11.51
CA SER A 220 -0.28 22.92 11.81
C SER A 220 -0.66 23.59 13.12
N ALA A 221 -1.95 23.66 13.45
CA ALA A 221 -2.40 24.22 14.72
C ALA A 221 -2.02 23.35 15.93
N ASP A 222 -1.90 22.03 15.72
CA ASP A 222 -1.62 21.09 16.80
C ASP A 222 -0.12 20.80 16.97
N ILE A 223 0.71 20.92 15.93
CA ILE A 223 2.12 20.50 15.94
C ILE A 223 2.96 21.24 17.01
N ALA A 224 2.54 22.45 17.42
CA ALA A 224 3.18 23.19 18.50
C ALA A 224 3.03 22.50 19.88
N LYS A 225 2.03 21.61 20.04
CA LYS A 225 1.80 20.81 21.26
C LYS A 225 2.63 19.53 21.28
N ALA A 226 3.14 19.11 20.13
CA ALA A 226 3.99 17.92 20.03
C ALA A 226 5.37 18.17 20.66
N PRO A 227 6.03 17.13 21.23
CA PRO A 227 7.38 17.26 21.72
C PRO A 227 8.32 17.89 20.67
N ALA A 228 9.21 18.77 21.11
CA ALA A 228 10.01 19.62 20.20
C ALA A 228 10.83 18.81 19.17
N ASP A 229 11.36 17.67 19.59
CA ASP A 229 12.20 16.80 18.76
C ASP A 229 11.41 15.74 17.97
N SER A 230 10.07 15.70 18.13
CA SER A 230 9.24 14.74 17.40
C SER A 230 8.88 15.24 16.02
N VAL A 231 8.67 14.29 15.09
CA VAL A 231 8.15 14.55 13.77
C VAL A 231 6.66 14.17 13.68
N VAL A 232 5.93 14.77 12.74
CA VAL A 232 4.53 14.46 12.48
C VAL A 232 4.38 13.96 11.05
N PHE A 233 3.83 12.78 10.93
CA PHE A 233 3.50 12.17 9.65
C PHE A 233 2.11 12.61 9.23
N VAL A 234 1.96 12.99 7.97
CA VAL A 234 0.71 13.55 7.44
C VAL A 234 0.37 12.90 6.12
N ASN A 235 -0.75 12.23 6.06
CA ASN A 235 -1.26 11.60 4.84
C ASN A 235 -1.55 12.65 3.77
N LEU A 236 -1.01 12.44 2.57
CA LEU A 236 -1.14 13.29 1.40
C LEU A 236 -1.84 12.54 0.27
N HIS A 237 -2.97 13.06 -0.19
CA HIS A 237 -3.62 12.50 -1.36
C HIS A 237 -2.86 12.91 -2.64
N SER A 238 -2.81 12.04 -3.67
CA SER A 238 -2.10 12.34 -4.94
C SER A 238 -2.53 13.68 -5.56
N ASN A 239 -3.82 14.03 -5.49
CA ASN A 239 -4.34 15.32 -5.97
C ASN A 239 -3.79 16.54 -5.20
N ASP A 240 -3.36 16.37 -3.96
CA ASP A 240 -2.75 17.46 -3.18
C ASP A 240 -1.41 17.90 -3.78
N LEU A 241 -0.72 17.03 -4.51
CA LEU A 241 0.49 17.39 -5.25
C LEU A 241 0.23 18.43 -6.35
N THR A 242 -1.01 18.66 -6.75
CA THR A 242 -1.40 19.73 -7.68
C THR A 242 -1.87 21.00 -6.97
N ASP A 243 -1.97 20.99 -5.64
CA ASP A 243 -2.39 22.14 -4.85
C ASP A 243 -1.24 23.14 -4.65
N GLY A 244 -1.32 24.31 -5.26
CA GLY A 244 -0.30 25.36 -5.15
C GLY A 244 -0.05 25.86 -3.72
N GLU A 245 -1.03 25.75 -2.80
CA GLU A 245 -0.88 26.15 -1.41
C GLU A 245 0.16 25.28 -0.69
N LEU A 246 0.27 23.99 -1.06
CA LEU A 246 1.25 23.06 -0.48
C LEU A 246 2.70 23.52 -0.68
N TYR A 247 2.97 24.25 -1.76
CA TYR A 247 4.32 24.76 -2.13
C TYR A 247 4.59 26.18 -1.63
N THR A 248 3.64 26.79 -0.95
CA THR A 248 3.80 28.17 -0.45
C THR A 248 4.61 28.19 0.84
N PRO A 249 5.79 28.84 0.89
CA PRO A 249 6.63 28.89 2.11
C PRO A 249 5.92 29.46 3.33
N GLY A 250 4.96 30.36 3.10
CA GLY A 250 4.14 30.98 4.16
C GLY A 250 2.88 30.21 4.54
N SER A 251 2.64 29.03 3.97
CA SER A 251 1.50 28.21 4.41
C SER A 251 1.73 27.71 5.83
N ALA A 252 0.64 27.50 6.54
CA ALA A 252 0.69 27.13 7.97
C ALA A 252 1.56 25.87 8.21
N LEU A 253 1.41 24.85 7.38
CA LEU A 253 2.19 23.62 7.54
C LEU A 253 3.64 23.78 7.13
N SER A 254 3.94 24.59 6.10
CA SER A 254 5.32 24.83 5.64
C SER A 254 6.22 25.49 6.69
N ALA A 255 5.64 26.26 7.61
CA ALA A 255 6.39 26.80 8.77
C ALA A 255 6.98 25.70 9.67
N HIS A 256 6.46 24.48 9.57
CA HIS A 256 6.90 23.30 10.35
C HIS A 256 7.48 22.19 9.45
N ALA A 257 7.78 22.47 8.19
CA ALA A 257 8.15 21.46 7.19
C ALA A 257 9.28 20.53 7.63
N SER A 258 10.29 21.01 8.34
CA SER A 258 11.42 20.21 8.85
C SER A 258 11.00 19.14 9.89
N ARG A 259 9.82 19.30 10.46
CA ARG A 259 9.21 18.36 11.42
C ARG A 259 8.09 17.52 10.79
N VAL A 260 7.83 17.67 9.49
CA VAL A 260 6.73 16.98 8.80
C VAL A 260 7.26 15.96 7.81
N VAL A 261 6.67 14.78 7.86
CA VAL A 261 6.81 13.71 6.85
C VAL A 261 5.48 13.60 6.13
N LEU A 262 5.50 13.79 4.81
CA LEU A 262 4.30 13.63 3.97
C LEU A 262 4.21 12.18 3.49
N GLU A 263 3.13 11.49 3.82
CA GLU A 263 2.89 10.11 3.47
C GLU A 263 2.08 10.02 2.18
N ILE A 264 2.60 9.30 1.20
CA ILE A 264 1.93 9.05 -0.07
C ILE A 264 1.66 7.56 -0.16
N THR A 265 0.37 7.20 -0.20
CA THR A 265 -0.05 5.81 -0.29
C THR A 265 0.28 5.23 -1.66
N GLU A 266 0.89 4.07 -1.66
CA GLU A 266 1.17 3.25 -2.83
C GLU A 266 -0.08 2.99 -3.69
N ARG A 267 -1.23 2.76 -3.05
CA ARG A 267 -2.47 2.33 -3.71
C ARG A 267 -3.13 3.37 -4.60
N LYS A 268 -2.81 4.65 -4.45
CA LYS A 268 -3.40 5.72 -5.26
C LYS A 268 -2.44 6.07 -6.39
N SER A 269 -2.86 5.73 -7.61
CA SER A 269 -2.12 6.03 -8.83
C SER A 269 -1.71 7.51 -8.88
N LEU A 270 -0.43 7.75 -9.14
CA LEU A 270 0.11 9.07 -9.46
C LEU A 270 -0.04 9.40 -10.96
N ASP A 271 -0.68 8.50 -11.74
CA ASP A 271 -0.78 8.59 -13.21
C ASP A 271 -1.48 9.87 -13.71
N GLY A 272 -2.25 10.54 -12.84
CA GLY A 272 -2.89 11.82 -13.17
C GLY A 272 -2.07 13.07 -12.80
N VAL A 273 -0.90 12.91 -12.17
CA VAL A 273 -0.08 14.05 -11.70
C VAL A 273 1.14 14.21 -12.59
N ALA A 274 1.19 15.32 -13.35
CA ALA A 274 2.36 15.64 -14.14
C ALA A 274 3.54 16.07 -13.23
N ASP A 275 4.75 15.71 -13.64
CA ASP A 275 6.01 16.17 -13.03
C ASP A 275 6.15 15.87 -11.52
N VAL A 276 5.67 14.69 -11.07
CA VAL A 276 5.71 14.26 -9.66
C VAL A 276 7.09 14.47 -9.03
N ARG A 277 8.16 14.04 -9.69
CA ARG A 277 9.53 14.18 -9.19
C ARG A 277 9.92 15.63 -8.93
N SER A 278 9.58 16.54 -9.85
CA SER A 278 9.86 17.98 -9.68
C SER A 278 9.08 18.56 -8.50
N ARG A 279 7.81 18.20 -8.38
CA ARG A 279 6.94 18.64 -7.27
C ARG A 279 7.46 18.18 -5.90
N LEU A 280 7.89 16.93 -5.80
CA LEU A 280 8.48 16.42 -4.55
C LEU A 280 9.82 17.08 -4.24
N ALA A 281 10.64 17.38 -5.25
CA ALA A 281 11.88 18.15 -5.06
C ALA A 281 11.61 19.55 -4.51
N GLU A 282 10.51 20.21 -4.91
CA GLU A 282 10.10 21.49 -4.34
C GLU A 282 9.67 21.36 -2.87
N LEU A 283 8.92 20.34 -2.52
CA LEU A 283 8.54 20.08 -1.13
C LEU A 283 9.77 19.82 -0.23
N ARG A 284 10.76 19.08 -0.75
CA ARG A 284 12.03 18.86 -0.04
C ARG A 284 12.80 20.16 0.19
N LYS A 285 12.78 21.10 -0.77
CA LYS A 285 13.39 22.43 -0.60
C LYS A 285 12.73 23.23 0.54
N LEU A 286 11.45 23.01 0.81
CA LEU A 286 10.76 23.60 1.96
C LEU A 286 11.11 22.90 3.27
N GLY A 287 11.75 21.73 3.24
CA GLY A 287 12.15 20.95 4.40
C GLY A 287 11.32 19.72 4.70
N TYR A 288 10.29 19.42 3.90
CA TYR A 288 9.50 18.21 4.05
C TYR A 288 10.31 16.95 3.72
N ARG A 289 10.01 15.87 4.40
CA ARG A 289 10.40 14.50 4.04
C ARG A 289 9.21 13.76 3.45
N ILE A 290 9.48 12.78 2.60
CA ILE A 290 8.46 11.97 1.93
C ILE A 290 8.53 10.54 2.46
N ALA A 291 7.39 9.95 2.77
CA ALA A 291 7.26 8.54 3.07
C ALA A 291 6.34 7.85 2.05
N VAL A 292 6.67 6.62 1.70
CA VAL A 292 5.75 5.71 1.01
C VAL A 292 5.04 4.89 2.06
N ASP A 293 3.71 4.89 2.00
CA ASP A 293 2.83 4.20 2.94
C ASP A 293 2.25 2.90 2.36
N ASP A 294 1.84 1.98 3.22
CA ASP A 294 1.19 0.69 2.90
C ASP A 294 2.06 -0.29 2.07
N LEU A 295 3.40 -0.23 2.14
CA LEU A 295 4.24 -1.13 1.36
C LEU A 295 4.02 -2.59 1.76
N GLY A 296 3.60 -3.41 0.79
CA GLY A 296 3.30 -4.84 0.97
C GLY A 296 1.83 -5.17 1.13
N ALA A 297 0.93 -4.19 1.16
CA ALA A 297 -0.52 -4.42 1.19
C ALA A 297 -1.09 -4.88 -0.16
N GLY A 298 -0.28 -4.98 -1.20
CA GLY A 298 -0.65 -5.73 -2.38
C GLY A 298 -0.23 -5.26 -3.75
N TYR A 299 0.28 -4.07 -4.04
CA TYR A 299 0.42 -3.70 -5.46
C TYR A 299 1.48 -2.67 -5.84
N ALA A 300 2.25 -2.03 -4.95
CA ALA A 300 3.28 -1.14 -5.43
C ALA A 300 4.55 -1.90 -5.79
N GLY A 301 4.87 -1.72 -7.02
CA GLY A 301 6.17 -2.11 -7.50
C GLY A 301 7.26 -1.13 -7.04
N LEU A 302 8.50 -1.54 -7.15
CA LEU A 302 9.71 -0.71 -6.99
C LEU A 302 9.68 0.58 -7.83
N SER A 303 8.71 0.71 -8.75
CA SER A 303 8.49 1.91 -9.58
C SER A 303 8.15 3.16 -8.77
N CYS A 304 7.39 3.02 -7.67
CA CYS A 304 7.07 4.16 -6.82
C CYS A 304 8.34 4.73 -6.14
N PHE A 305 9.32 3.89 -5.80
CA PHE A 305 10.59 4.35 -5.23
C PHE A 305 11.38 5.21 -6.22
N ASN A 306 11.38 4.86 -7.50
CA ASN A 306 12.05 5.66 -8.53
C ASN A 306 11.36 7.00 -8.79
N GLN A 307 10.04 7.08 -8.61
CA GLN A 307 9.29 8.33 -8.82
C GLN A 307 9.31 9.23 -7.59
N LEU A 308 9.16 8.63 -6.41
CA LEU A 308 9.02 9.35 -5.15
C LEU A 308 10.36 9.62 -4.46
N GLU A 309 11.39 8.76 -4.67
CA GLU A 309 12.69 8.82 -4.00
C GLU A 309 12.53 9.07 -2.47
N PRO A 310 11.73 8.24 -1.76
CA PRO A 310 11.30 8.57 -0.41
C PRO A 310 12.43 8.46 0.60
N GLU A 311 12.38 9.28 1.66
CA GLU A 311 13.28 9.17 2.80
C GLU A 311 12.84 8.09 3.78
N LEU A 312 11.54 7.75 3.80
CA LEU A 312 10.97 6.74 4.67
C LEU A 312 10.04 5.80 3.89
N VAL A 313 9.87 4.61 4.44
CA VAL A 313 8.89 3.62 3.94
C VAL A 313 8.19 2.97 5.11
N LYS A 314 6.87 2.77 5.02
CA LYS A 314 6.07 2.10 6.05
C LYS A 314 5.67 0.71 5.54
N LEU A 315 6.03 -0.34 6.28
CA LEU A 315 5.65 -1.71 5.99
C LEU A 315 4.27 -1.97 6.59
N ASP A 316 3.33 -2.36 5.73
CA ASP A 316 1.95 -2.62 6.11
C ASP A 316 1.82 -3.71 7.18
N MET A 317 0.84 -3.56 8.04
CA MET A 317 0.54 -4.47 9.14
C MET A 317 0.35 -5.94 8.72
N SER A 318 -0.05 -6.20 7.48
CA SER A 318 -0.20 -7.57 6.96
C SER A 318 1.12 -8.34 6.88
N LEU A 319 2.24 -7.62 6.72
CA LEU A 319 3.59 -8.17 6.77
C LEU A 319 4.08 -8.39 8.21
N ILE A 320 3.59 -7.62 9.15
CA ILE A 320 4.08 -7.57 10.54
C ILE A 320 3.29 -8.52 11.45
N ARG A 321 1.98 -8.63 11.24
CA ARG A 321 1.12 -9.51 12.04
C ARG A 321 1.63 -10.96 12.01
N ASP A 322 1.74 -11.59 13.19
CA ASP A 322 2.21 -12.96 13.39
C ASP A 322 3.67 -13.22 12.91
N ILE A 323 4.50 -12.18 12.78
CA ILE A 323 5.90 -12.31 12.32
C ILE A 323 6.75 -13.18 13.26
N ASP A 324 6.37 -13.27 14.53
CA ASP A 324 7.02 -14.09 15.55
C ASP A 324 6.80 -15.59 15.30
N THR A 325 5.69 -15.97 14.67
CA THR A 325 5.33 -17.37 14.40
C THR A 325 5.55 -17.81 12.95
N GLU A 326 5.69 -16.88 12.00
CA GLU A 326 5.81 -17.16 10.57
C GLU A 326 7.24 -16.94 10.01
N PRO A 327 8.07 -17.99 9.86
CA PRO A 327 9.46 -17.86 9.40
C PRO A 327 9.60 -17.26 7.99
N ARG A 328 8.65 -17.54 7.09
CA ARG A 328 8.66 -17.00 5.72
C ARG A 328 8.44 -15.48 5.71
N LYS A 329 7.49 -15.02 6.52
CA LYS A 329 7.19 -13.60 6.68
C LYS A 329 8.39 -12.88 7.29
N ARG A 330 9.03 -13.48 8.29
CA ARG A 330 10.26 -12.98 8.92
C ARG A 330 11.38 -12.78 7.90
N ALA A 331 11.66 -13.79 7.06
CA ALA A 331 12.70 -13.71 6.02
C ALA A 331 12.39 -12.63 4.96
N LEU A 332 11.10 -12.45 4.62
CA LEU A 332 10.66 -11.40 3.70
C LEU A 332 10.90 -10.01 4.30
N VAL A 333 10.42 -9.76 5.52
CA VAL A 333 10.57 -8.46 6.21
C VAL A 333 12.03 -8.13 6.45
N GLU A 334 12.86 -9.11 6.85
CA GLU A 334 14.31 -8.95 6.97
C GLU A 334 14.94 -8.46 5.66
N SER A 335 14.56 -9.10 4.55
CA SER A 335 15.07 -8.70 3.23
C SER A 335 14.63 -7.28 2.85
N MET A 336 13.37 -6.92 3.12
CA MET A 336 12.85 -5.57 2.86
C MET A 336 13.56 -4.52 3.70
N ILE A 337 13.71 -4.74 5.01
CA ILE A 337 14.44 -3.84 5.91
C ILE A 337 15.87 -3.63 5.39
N ARG A 338 16.57 -4.72 5.05
CA ARG A 338 17.94 -4.65 4.56
C ARG A 338 18.05 -3.84 3.26
N VAL A 339 17.21 -4.11 2.27
CA VAL A 339 17.21 -3.41 0.98
C VAL A 339 16.89 -1.93 1.18
N CYS A 340 15.81 -1.62 1.88
CA CYS A 340 15.42 -0.23 2.11
C CYS A 340 16.49 0.56 2.85
N MET A 341 17.05 0.00 3.92
CA MET A 341 18.00 0.74 4.76
C MET A 341 19.40 0.79 4.18
N ARG A 342 19.94 -0.35 3.69
CA ARG A 342 21.35 -0.43 3.29
C ARG A 342 21.56 -0.07 1.84
N ASP A 343 20.68 -0.51 0.94
CA ASP A 343 20.89 -0.35 -0.49
C ASP A 343 20.25 0.96 -1.00
N LEU A 344 19.11 1.37 -0.40
CA LEU A 344 18.35 2.55 -0.82
C LEU A 344 18.47 3.74 0.17
N GLY A 345 19.05 3.56 1.35
CA GLY A 345 19.27 4.63 2.32
C GLY A 345 18.01 5.19 2.98
N MET A 346 16.91 4.44 2.96
CA MET A 346 15.61 4.83 3.52
C MET A 346 15.50 4.40 4.98
N GLN A 347 14.69 5.09 5.78
CA GLN A 347 14.24 4.61 7.08
C GLN A 347 12.99 3.75 6.91
N VAL A 348 12.85 2.70 7.73
CA VAL A 348 11.71 1.77 7.68
C VAL A 348 10.88 1.91 8.93
N VAL A 349 9.56 2.08 8.79
CA VAL A 349 8.56 1.99 9.86
C VAL A 349 7.82 0.68 9.70
N CYS A 350 7.79 -0.17 10.73
CA CYS A 350 6.98 -1.39 10.75
C CYS A 350 5.67 -1.11 11.49
N GLU A 351 4.55 -1.28 10.78
CA GLU A 351 3.22 -0.92 11.28
C GLU A 351 2.47 -2.09 11.89
N GLY A 352 1.46 -1.77 12.70
CA GLY A 352 0.53 -2.75 13.24
C GLY A 352 1.11 -3.68 14.30
N VAL A 353 2.19 -3.28 14.98
CA VAL A 353 2.78 -4.05 16.09
C VAL A 353 1.82 -4.07 17.27
N GLU A 354 1.34 -5.27 17.65
CA GLU A 354 0.38 -5.42 18.75
C GLU A 354 0.92 -6.22 19.92
N THR A 355 1.94 -7.06 19.72
CA THR A 355 2.51 -7.91 20.76
C THR A 355 3.98 -7.61 21.04
N ALA A 356 4.44 -7.99 22.22
CA ALA A 356 5.84 -7.87 22.61
C ALA A 356 6.72 -8.80 21.77
N GLU A 357 6.20 -9.96 21.40
CA GLU A 357 6.87 -10.97 20.60
C GLU A 357 7.15 -10.47 19.19
N GLU A 358 6.16 -9.84 18.54
CA GLU A 358 6.34 -9.18 17.24
C GLU A 358 7.42 -8.09 17.33
N ARG A 359 7.37 -7.24 18.36
CA ARG A 359 8.38 -6.19 18.61
C ARG A 359 9.80 -6.77 18.72
N GLU A 360 10.01 -7.80 19.53
CA GLU A 360 11.33 -8.40 19.75
C GLU A 360 11.91 -8.97 18.46
N VAL A 361 11.07 -9.61 17.63
CA VAL A 361 11.50 -10.08 16.31
C VAL A 361 11.92 -8.91 15.44
N LEU A 362 11.11 -7.85 15.33
CA LEU A 362 11.41 -6.69 14.50
C LEU A 362 12.69 -5.98 14.94
N ILE A 363 12.92 -5.82 16.25
CA ILE A 363 14.17 -5.27 16.79
C ILE A 363 15.36 -6.16 16.39
N THR A 364 15.22 -7.49 16.48
CA THR A 364 16.26 -8.44 16.08
C THR A 364 16.57 -8.34 14.58
N LEU A 365 15.57 -8.10 13.74
CA LEU A 365 15.72 -7.87 12.30
C LEU A 365 16.32 -6.50 11.97
N GLY A 366 16.51 -5.63 12.96
CA GLY A 366 17.09 -4.30 12.79
C GLY A 366 16.11 -3.23 12.36
N ALA A 367 14.81 -3.41 12.60
CA ALA A 367 13.80 -2.38 12.32
C ALA A 367 14.08 -1.11 13.14
N PRO A 368 14.22 0.06 12.49
CA PRO A 368 14.60 1.29 13.20
C PRO A 368 13.41 1.99 13.84
N LEU A 369 12.21 1.84 13.25
CA LEU A 369 10.99 2.50 13.69
C LEU A 369 9.83 1.50 13.73
N LEU A 370 8.99 1.62 14.76
CA LEU A 370 7.86 0.74 15.03
C LEU A 370 6.61 1.58 15.31
N GLN A 371 5.46 1.10 14.88
CA GLN A 371 4.16 1.69 15.15
C GLN A 371 3.13 0.59 15.39
N GLY A 372 2.22 0.80 16.35
CA GLY A 372 1.14 -0.15 16.61
C GLY A 372 0.47 0.07 17.96
N TYR A 373 -0.57 -0.74 18.20
CA TYR A 373 -1.36 -0.60 19.45
C TYR A 373 -0.57 -1.00 20.70
N LEU A 374 0.51 -1.73 20.53
CA LEU A 374 1.44 -2.01 21.62
C LEU A 374 1.98 -0.72 22.25
N PHE A 375 2.35 0.25 21.44
CA PHE A 375 2.95 1.52 21.87
C PHE A 375 1.90 2.58 22.21
N GLY A 376 0.77 2.56 21.54
CA GLY A 376 -0.35 3.48 21.79
C GLY A 376 -1.40 3.45 20.69
N ARG A 377 -2.65 3.63 21.09
CA ARG A 377 -3.75 3.87 20.16
C ARG A 377 -3.77 5.35 19.76
N PRO A 378 -4.33 5.69 18.59
CA PRO A 378 -4.55 7.08 18.23
C PRO A 378 -5.30 7.85 19.34
N ALA A 379 -4.80 9.01 19.72
CA ALA A 379 -5.38 9.87 20.76
C ALA A 379 -5.45 11.33 20.26
N ARG A 380 -6.29 12.18 20.88
CA ARG A 380 -6.40 13.61 20.54
C ARG A 380 -5.14 14.40 20.90
N ASP A 381 -4.44 13.95 21.92
CA ASP A 381 -3.20 14.56 22.38
C ASP A 381 -1.99 13.73 21.96
N PHE A 382 -0.81 14.32 21.92
CA PHE A 382 0.45 13.68 21.68
C PHE A 382 0.91 12.90 22.91
N LEU A 383 0.26 11.75 23.16
CA LEU A 383 0.53 10.95 24.35
C LEU A 383 1.86 10.19 24.20
N PRO A 384 2.68 10.14 25.26
CA PRO A 384 3.91 9.36 25.23
C PRO A 384 3.60 7.86 25.08
N PRO A 385 4.43 7.10 24.36
CA PRO A 385 4.24 5.67 24.20
C PRO A 385 4.37 4.92 25.54
N ARG A 386 3.52 3.93 25.76
CA ARG A 386 3.39 3.21 27.05
C ARG A 386 4.53 2.25 27.34
N GLU A 387 5.06 1.56 26.35
CA GLU A 387 6.00 0.43 26.51
C GLU A 387 7.49 0.82 26.59
N LEU A 388 7.86 2.05 26.27
CA LEU A 388 9.25 2.52 26.37
C LEU A 388 9.70 2.70 27.84
N VAL A 389 8.75 2.85 28.75
CA VAL A 389 9.03 3.08 30.19
C VAL A 389 9.56 1.81 30.88
N LEU A 390 9.18 0.62 30.42
CA LEU A 390 9.57 -0.65 31.06
C LEU A 390 11.04 -1.04 30.81
N HIS A 391 11.67 -0.58 29.72
CA HIS A 391 13.07 -0.91 29.42
C HIS A 391 14.08 0.01 30.12
N SER A 392 13.68 1.21 30.52
CA SER A 392 14.57 2.10 31.30
C SER A 392 14.71 1.61 32.76
N GLU A 393 13.70 1.01 33.33
CA GLU A 393 13.74 0.47 34.69
C GLU A 393 14.52 -0.85 34.80
N GLN A 394 14.44 -1.73 33.77
CA GLN A 394 15.22 -2.97 33.76
C GLN A 394 16.72 -2.77 33.51
N ARG A 395 17.16 -1.72 32.84
CA ARG A 395 18.59 -1.39 32.67
C ARG A 395 19.23 -0.75 33.92
N LEU A 396 18.43 -0.17 34.80
CA LEU A 396 18.93 0.39 36.08
C LEU A 396 19.13 -0.68 37.14
N ILE A 397 18.59 -1.89 37.00
CA ILE A 397 18.75 -3.00 37.97
C ILE A 397 19.93 -3.92 37.59
N ALA A 398 20.47 -3.82 36.37
CA ALA A 398 21.56 -4.64 35.87
C ALA A 398 22.92 -3.86 35.78
N SER A 399 23.25 -3.02 36.74
CA SER A 399 24.61 -2.55 36.91
C SER A 399 25.37 -3.49 37.86
N PRO A 400 26.44 -4.16 37.43
CA PRO A 400 27.25 -4.98 38.31
C PRO A 400 28.24 -4.07 39.08
N SER A 401 27.79 -3.54 40.19
CA SER A 401 28.71 -2.98 41.18
C SER A 401 28.43 -3.63 42.53
N ASP A 402 28.90 -4.88 42.68
CA ASP A 402 29.24 -5.47 44.01
C ASP A 402 29.99 -6.79 43.79
N ALA A 403 31.20 -6.67 43.23
CA ALA A 403 32.20 -7.72 43.28
C ALA A 403 33.57 -7.17 43.59
N ALA A 404 33.69 -6.47 44.73
CA ALA A 404 34.99 -6.17 45.31
C ALA A 404 34.88 -6.05 46.82
N GLY A 405 35.19 -7.12 47.54
CA GLY A 405 35.31 -7.04 48.95
C GLY A 405 35.15 -8.34 49.71
N ILE A 406 35.97 -9.36 49.45
CA ILE A 406 36.41 -10.32 50.48
C ILE A 406 37.78 -10.86 50.02
N ARG A 407 38.86 -10.19 50.51
CA ARG A 407 40.16 -10.82 50.81
C ARG A 407 40.74 -10.13 52.03
N SER A 408 41.05 -10.97 52.95
CA SER A 408 41.95 -10.86 54.10
C SER A 408 41.27 -10.85 55.48
N ALA A 409 41.17 -11.99 56.10
CA ALA A 409 41.82 -12.37 57.35
C ALA A 409 41.67 -13.86 57.51
#